data_f9adba7b9bb2a7b72987ea0c7c04640d
#
_entry.id   f9adba7b9bb2a7b72987ea0c7c04640d
#
_cell.length_a   1.000
_cell.length_b   1.000
_cell.length_c   1.000
_cell.angle_alpha   90.00
_cell.angle_beta   90.00
_cell.angle_gamma   90.00
#
_symmetry.space_group_name_H-M   'P 1'
#
loop_
_entity.id
_entity.type
_entity.pdbx_description
1 polymer ?
#
loop_
_entity_poly.entity_id
_entity_poly.type
_entity_poly.pdbx_seq_one_letter_code
_entity_poly.pdbx_strand_id
1 'polypeptide(L)'
;MATEELATPESERRAELTTDGAVDPENLKIGYIGGGSRLWALELINDLAQTPRLGGEVVLYDIDIDSARRNERFGNWIQEHDGAVGNWTYTATDDRAAALSGADFVILSTQFPTKDTFRYDLEIPKRYGIYQAVAATIGPGGIMRAMRTIPPYRDIAAAVREHCPEAWVLNYTNPMTFVTRTLYEEFPEIKAIGFCHEVFHLQSLLASLVAEYHGIEDVRRDDIDVNVKGINHFTWVDEARWKGQDLLPLVEHHMDQPDVRRTYTPGEMDGESGFVDNNQVTYELYDQFGVLPAAGDRHLVEYATWFLNGEMPEDLLRWGVKRTTSEYRISRWDGALSRDELDRYLDDGALADDDTVARDILHALDSLKLTSPWNENPERVDQYMAGEADYEFESSGEVIVDVLQALSGVKTFETHVNLPNKGQMLDVPEDAVVETNALLGENDIKPLVSGRLPRPVHAQIMTHVHNQETIIEAAFDGYDVDRAFQGYLNDPQVKTLQVDVARDLFAELIDAERQFFSDWNLEEADVLAESDRISL
;
A
#
# COMPACT_ATOMS: atom_id res chain seq x y z
N MET A 1 31.25 56.90 -44.70
CA MET A 1 30.59 56.49 -43.43
C MET A 1 29.98 55.13 -43.68
N ALA A 2 30.64 54.12 -43.17
CA ALA A 2 30.24 52.73 -43.33
C ALA A 2 29.20 52.41 -42.25
N THR A 3 28.08 51.88 -42.67
CA THR A 3 27.09 51.28 -41.79
C THR A 3 27.55 49.88 -41.44
N GLU A 4 27.99 49.67 -40.18
CA GLU A 4 28.18 48.35 -39.60
C GLU A 4 26.82 47.67 -39.45
N GLU A 5 26.63 46.59 -40.18
CA GLU A 5 25.58 45.61 -39.91
C GLU A 5 25.93 44.87 -38.62
N LEU A 6 25.11 45.10 -37.57
CA LEU A 6 25.11 44.28 -36.39
C LEU A 6 24.55 42.90 -36.74
N ALA A 7 25.44 41.93 -36.90
CA ALA A 7 25.10 40.53 -37.00
C ALA A 7 24.49 40.09 -35.66
N THR A 8 23.23 39.72 -35.65
CA THR A 8 22.52 39.10 -34.52
C THR A 8 23.01 37.68 -34.29
N PRO A 9 23.32 37.31 -33.06
CA PRO A 9 23.72 35.93 -32.73
C PRO A 9 22.48 35.04 -32.50
N GLU A 10 21.71 34.80 -33.55
CA GLU A 10 20.51 33.96 -33.51
C GLU A 10 20.73 32.52 -34.03
N SER A 11 21.94 32.20 -34.48
CA SER A 11 22.24 30.86 -35.03
C SER A 11 22.99 29.90 -34.08
N GLU A 12 23.29 30.30 -32.83
CA GLU A 12 24.08 29.46 -31.91
C GLU A 12 23.31 28.97 -30.64
N ARG A 13 21.99 29.07 -30.60
CA ARG A 13 21.18 28.50 -29.50
C ARG A 13 20.02 27.63 -29.96
N ARG A 14 20.24 26.76 -30.89
CA ARG A 14 19.53 25.49 -30.92
C ARG A 14 20.46 24.51 -30.18
N ALA A 15 20.28 24.37 -28.87
CA ALA A 15 20.62 23.13 -28.24
C ALA A 15 19.96 22.03 -29.06
N GLU A 16 20.74 21.14 -29.65
CA GLU A 16 20.19 19.91 -30.21
C GLU A 16 19.40 19.30 -29.06
N LEU A 17 18.07 19.23 -29.21
CA LEU A 17 17.23 18.42 -28.39
C LEU A 17 17.71 16.98 -28.66
N THR A 18 18.58 16.50 -27.80
CA THR A 18 18.96 15.09 -27.82
C THR A 18 17.76 14.33 -27.33
N THR A 19 17.37 13.29 -28.03
CA THR A 19 16.43 12.26 -27.56
C THR A 19 17.13 11.32 -26.54
N ASP A 20 18.29 11.72 -26.05
CA ASP A 20 19.02 11.03 -24.99
C ASP A 20 18.20 11.14 -23.69
N GLY A 21 17.50 10.07 -23.36
CA GLY A 21 16.64 9.95 -22.17
C GLY A 21 15.20 9.53 -22.45
N ALA A 22 14.76 9.45 -23.72
CA ALA A 22 13.49 8.84 -24.05
C ALA A 22 13.59 7.31 -23.87
N VAL A 23 12.74 6.77 -23.02
CA VAL A 23 12.65 5.33 -22.77
C VAL A 23 11.90 4.69 -23.95
N ASP A 24 12.43 3.62 -24.54
CA ASP A 24 11.74 2.89 -25.62
C ASP A 24 10.68 1.97 -25.01
N PRO A 25 9.37 2.26 -25.17
CA PRO A 25 8.31 1.47 -24.53
C PRO A 25 8.25 0.01 -25.00
N GLU A 26 8.82 -0.31 -26.17
CA GLU A 26 8.83 -1.68 -26.70
C GLU A 26 10.10 -2.47 -26.28
N ASN A 27 11.03 -1.84 -25.53
CA ASN A 27 12.28 -2.45 -25.09
C ASN A 27 12.66 -2.02 -23.66
N LEU A 28 11.70 -2.10 -22.75
CA LEU A 28 11.88 -1.72 -21.34
C LEU A 28 12.65 -2.77 -20.56
N LYS A 29 13.40 -2.33 -19.57
CA LYS A 29 13.90 -3.20 -18.50
C LYS A 29 13.23 -2.88 -17.18
N ILE A 30 12.52 -3.85 -16.60
CA ILE A 30 11.87 -3.76 -15.30
C ILE A 30 12.62 -4.62 -14.29
N GLY A 31 13.21 -4.01 -13.27
CA GLY A 31 13.72 -4.71 -12.10
C GLY A 31 12.60 -4.87 -11.05
N TYR A 32 12.19 -6.08 -10.74
CA TYR A 32 11.13 -6.33 -9.75
C TYR A 32 11.73 -6.85 -8.45
N ILE A 33 11.70 -6.05 -7.39
CA ILE A 33 12.14 -6.41 -6.04
C ILE A 33 10.95 -6.98 -5.27
N GLY A 34 11.01 -8.27 -4.91
CA GLY A 34 9.90 -9.08 -4.43
C GLY A 34 9.24 -9.88 -5.55
N GLY A 35 10.04 -10.30 -6.55
CA GLY A 35 9.60 -11.00 -7.76
C GLY A 35 9.00 -12.38 -7.52
N GLY A 36 9.15 -12.94 -6.30
CA GLY A 36 8.46 -14.14 -5.83
C GLY A 36 7.05 -13.90 -5.30
N SER A 37 6.53 -12.66 -5.34
CA SER A 37 5.19 -12.31 -4.90
C SER A 37 4.14 -13.21 -5.55
N ARG A 38 3.22 -13.71 -4.71
CA ARG A 38 2.16 -14.65 -5.14
C ARG A 38 0.93 -13.96 -5.71
N LEU A 39 0.81 -12.65 -5.53
CA LEU A 39 -0.28 -11.83 -6.01
C LEU A 39 0.24 -10.77 -6.97
N TRP A 40 0.93 -9.74 -6.46
CA TRP A 40 1.31 -8.56 -7.23
C TRP A 40 2.19 -8.83 -8.46
N ALA A 41 3.13 -9.79 -8.36
CA ALA A 41 3.94 -10.15 -9.51
C ALA A 41 3.11 -10.89 -10.57
N LEU A 42 2.16 -11.73 -10.16
CA LEU A 42 1.28 -12.46 -11.08
C LEU A 42 0.29 -11.52 -11.77
N GLU A 43 -0.27 -10.54 -11.06
CA GLU A 43 -1.13 -9.50 -11.64
C GLU A 43 -0.38 -8.66 -12.66
N LEU A 44 0.84 -8.21 -12.33
CA LEU A 44 1.67 -7.50 -13.29
C LEU A 44 1.95 -8.36 -14.54
N ILE A 45 2.36 -9.61 -14.38
CA ILE A 45 2.65 -10.54 -15.48
C ILE A 45 1.43 -10.69 -16.39
N ASN A 46 0.26 -10.90 -15.80
CA ASN A 46 -1.01 -10.99 -16.52
C ASN A 46 -1.34 -9.71 -17.30
N ASP A 47 -1.24 -8.55 -16.66
CA ASP A 47 -1.62 -7.28 -17.28
C ASP A 47 -0.61 -6.85 -18.36
N LEU A 48 0.69 -7.11 -18.17
CA LEU A 48 1.70 -6.89 -19.19
C LEU A 48 1.47 -7.76 -20.44
N ALA A 49 1.04 -9.02 -20.27
CA ALA A 49 0.73 -9.90 -21.39
C ALA A 49 -0.44 -9.38 -22.24
N GLN A 50 -1.40 -8.68 -21.63
CA GLN A 50 -2.56 -8.10 -22.31
C GLN A 50 -2.31 -6.70 -22.88
N THR A 51 -1.15 -6.10 -22.61
CA THR A 51 -0.92 -4.69 -22.92
C THR A 51 -0.11 -4.52 -24.20
N PRO A 52 -0.71 -3.94 -25.26
CA PRO A 52 0.01 -3.62 -26.47
C PRO A 52 0.92 -2.38 -26.28
N ARG A 53 1.94 -2.26 -27.11
CA ARG A 53 2.88 -1.13 -27.13
C ARG A 53 3.79 -1.02 -25.91
N LEU A 54 3.83 -2.06 -25.08
CA LEU A 54 4.86 -2.27 -24.08
C LEU A 54 5.54 -3.60 -24.33
N GLY A 55 6.85 -3.66 -24.10
CA GLY A 55 7.64 -4.88 -24.24
C GLY A 55 9.01 -4.74 -23.62
N GLY A 56 9.75 -5.87 -23.52
CA GLY A 56 11.11 -5.88 -22.98
C GLY A 56 11.39 -7.04 -22.05
N GLU A 57 12.14 -6.80 -20.97
CA GLU A 57 12.46 -7.81 -19.95
C GLU A 57 12.00 -7.41 -18.55
N VAL A 58 11.55 -8.39 -17.79
CA VAL A 58 11.28 -8.28 -16.36
C VAL A 58 12.24 -9.18 -15.60
N VAL A 59 13.09 -8.59 -14.77
CA VAL A 59 14.05 -9.33 -13.94
C VAL A 59 13.48 -9.43 -12.53
N LEU A 60 13.04 -10.65 -12.16
CA LEU A 60 12.39 -10.95 -10.89
C LEU A 60 13.44 -11.29 -9.83
N TYR A 61 13.73 -10.33 -8.97
CA TYR A 61 14.60 -10.55 -7.81
C TYR A 61 13.79 -10.92 -6.58
N ASP A 62 14.17 -11.99 -5.91
CA ASP A 62 13.65 -12.34 -4.59
C ASP A 62 14.70 -13.08 -3.77
N ILE A 63 14.61 -12.95 -2.44
CA ILE A 63 15.39 -13.78 -1.50
C ILE A 63 14.93 -15.25 -1.54
N ASP A 64 13.65 -15.49 -1.84
CA ASP A 64 13.09 -16.79 -2.20
C ASP A 64 13.17 -16.99 -3.73
N ILE A 65 14.33 -17.39 -4.20
CA ILE A 65 14.59 -17.58 -5.62
C ILE A 65 13.67 -18.65 -6.26
N ASP A 66 13.18 -19.60 -5.50
CA ASP A 66 12.30 -20.66 -6.05
C ASP A 66 10.91 -20.10 -6.35
N SER A 67 10.40 -19.19 -5.52
CA SER A 67 9.18 -18.43 -5.80
C SER A 67 9.36 -17.51 -7.02
N ALA A 68 10.48 -16.80 -7.15
CA ALA A 68 10.77 -15.98 -8.33
C ALA A 68 10.88 -16.84 -9.62
N ARG A 69 11.51 -17.98 -9.56
CA ARG A 69 11.58 -18.93 -10.69
C ARG A 69 10.23 -19.49 -11.10
N ARG A 70 9.31 -19.68 -10.16
CA ARG A 70 7.93 -20.05 -10.50
C ARG A 70 7.27 -18.95 -11.32
N ASN A 71 7.38 -17.71 -10.90
CA ASN A 71 6.83 -16.56 -11.59
C ASN A 71 7.51 -16.31 -12.95
N GLU A 72 8.82 -16.55 -13.07
CA GLU A 72 9.54 -16.59 -14.35
C GLU A 72 8.94 -17.58 -15.33
N ARG A 73 8.73 -18.84 -14.89
CA ARG A 73 8.12 -19.88 -15.74
C ARG A 73 6.72 -19.48 -16.19
N PHE A 74 5.91 -18.95 -15.28
CA PHE A 74 4.57 -18.49 -15.59
C PHE A 74 4.59 -17.29 -16.55
N GLY A 75 5.45 -16.29 -16.30
CA GLY A 75 5.58 -15.11 -17.15
C GLY A 75 5.99 -15.46 -18.58
N ASN A 76 6.93 -16.39 -18.78
CA ASN A 76 7.31 -16.85 -20.11
C ASN A 76 6.22 -17.74 -20.75
N TRP A 77 5.53 -18.57 -19.97
CA TRP A 77 4.44 -19.41 -20.45
C TRP A 77 3.25 -18.58 -20.96
N ILE A 78 2.86 -17.52 -20.23
CA ILE A 78 1.70 -16.69 -20.58
C ILE A 78 1.91 -15.92 -21.89
N GLN A 79 3.17 -15.60 -22.26
CA GLN A 79 3.50 -14.95 -23.53
C GLN A 79 3.22 -15.85 -24.76
N GLU A 80 3.18 -17.16 -24.57
CA GLU A 80 2.85 -18.13 -25.62
C GLU A 80 1.35 -18.44 -25.69
N HIS A 81 0.55 -17.89 -24.73
CA HIS A 81 -0.88 -18.16 -24.65
C HIS A 81 -1.68 -17.34 -25.68
N ASP A 82 -2.73 -17.96 -26.25
CA ASP A 82 -3.65 -17.28 -27.17
C ASP A 82 -4.28 -16.05 -26.48
N GLY A 83 -4.08 -14.87 -27.05
CA GLY A 83 -4.57 -13.60 -26.49
C GLY A 83 -3.48 -12.71 -25.87
N ALA A 84 -2.27 -13.21 -25.65
CA ALA A 84 -1.14 -12.37 -25.30
C ALA A 84 -0.79 -11.44 -26.47
N VAL A 85 -0.68 -10.13 -26.19
CA VAL A 85 -0.33 -9.08 -27.17
C VAL A 85 0.94 -8.33 -26.78
N GLY A 86 1.36 -8.46 -25.51
CA GLY A 86 2.64 -7.97 -25.03
C GLY A 86 3.80 -8.81 -25.54
N ASN A 87 5.03 -8.27 -25.45
CA ASN A 87 6.25 -8.99 -25.85
C ASN A 87 7.28 -8.89 -24.72
N TRP A 88 7.19 -9.80 -23.76
CA TRP A 88 7.99 -9.77 -22.55
C TRP A 88 8.79 -11.05 -22.36
N THR A 89 9.99 -10.92 -21.80
CA THR A 89 10.79 -12.04 -21.28
C THR A 89 10.97 -11.87 -19.78
N TYR A 90 10.92 -12.99 -19.05
CA TYR A 90 11.06 -12.99 -17.60
C TYR A 90 12.28 -13.80 -17.19
N THR A 91 13.05 -13.26 -16.24
CA THR A 91 14.25 -13.92 -15.69
C THR A 91 14.25 -13.78 -14.19
N ALA A 92 14.45 -14.86 -13.43
CA ALA A 92 14.58 -14.84 -11.98
C ALA A 92 16.05 -14.77 -11.55
N THR A 93 16.32 -14.01 -10.51
CA THR A 93 17.67 -13.87 -9.94
C THR A 93 17.63 -13.67 -8.43
N ASP A 94 18.67 -14.10 -7.71
CA ASP A 94 18.99 -13.76 -6.33
C ASP A 94 20.07 -12.66 -6.22
N ASP A 95 20.48 -12.11 -7.35
CA ASP A 95 21.39 -10.98 -7.45
C ASP A 95 20.62 -9.67 -7.69
N ARG A 96 20.48 -8.85 -6.63
CA ARG A 96 19.78 -7.56 -6.70
C ARG A 96 20.46 -6.60 -7.70
N ALA A 97 21.77 -6.61 -7.79
CA ALA A 97 22.50 -5.75 -8.73
C ALA A 97 22.20 -6.11 -10.18
N ALA A 98 22.07 -7.40 -10.50
CA ALA A 98 21.68 -7.88 -11.83
C ALA A 98 20.26 -7.42 -12.21
N ALA A 99 19.32 -7.44 -11.24
CA ALA A 99 17.97 -6.95 -11.46
C ALA A 99 17.91 -5.44 -11.72
N LEU A 100 18.70 -4.67 -11.00
CA LEU A 100 18.68 -3.20 -11.07
C LEU A 100 19.52 -2.62 -12.22
N SER A 101 20.63 -3.26 -12.60
CA SER A 101 21.56 -2.70 -13.58
C SER A 101 20.89 -2.35 -14.90
N GLY A 102 20.82 -1.05 -15.22
CA GLY A 102 20.23 -0.53 -16.45
C GLY A 102 18.70 -0.65 -16.50
N ALA A 103 18.01 -0.82 -15.37
CA ALA A 103 16.56 -0.82 -15.33
C ALA A 103 16.00 0.58 -15.64
N ASP A 104 14.92 0.64 -16.45
CA ASP A 104 14.11 1.83 -16.69
C ASP A 104 13.08 2.02 -15.58
N PHE A 105 12.59 0.91 -15.05
CA PHE A 105 11.64 0.87 -13.95
C PHE A 105 12.09 -0.12 -12.88
N VAL A 106 11.84 0.24 -11.62
CA VAL A 106 12.02 -0.65 -10.48
C VAL A 106 10.68 -0.78 -9.75
N ILE A 107 10.16 -1.99 -9.62
CA ILE A 107 8.93 -2.25 -8.88
C ILE A 107 9.30 -2.81 -7.52
N LEU A 108 8.72 -2.23 -6.47
CA LEU A 108 8.92 -2.65 -5.08
C LEU A 108 7.61 -3.24 -4.54
N SER A 109 7.60 -4.54 -4.29
CA SER A 109 6.48 -5.25 -3.68
C SER A 109 7.00 -6.34 -2.76
N THR A 110 7.35 -5.94 -1.55
CA THR A 110 8.04 -6.79 -0.58
C THR A 110 7.28 -6.88 0.73
N GLN A 111 7.59 -7.91 1.52
CA GLN A 111 7.13 -8.06 2.89
C GLN A 111 8.35 -8.20 3.80
N PHE A 112 8.55 -7.25 4.71
CA PHE A 112 9.61 -7.28 5.70
C PHE A 112 9.07 -7.31 7.14
N PRO A 113 9.70 -8.11 8.02
CA PRO A 113 10.70 -9.12 7.68
C PRO A 113 10.05 -10.41 7.17
N THR A 114 9.04 -10.91 7.84
CA THR A 114 8.25 -12.08 7.48
C THR A 114 6.81 -11.90 7.94
N LYS A 115 5.90 -12.72 7.42
CA LYS A 115 4.48 -12.72 7.83
C LYS A 115 4.26 -13.07 9.30
N ASP A 116 5.14 -13.87 9.91
CA ASP A 116 5.01 -14.29 11.32
C ASP A 116 5.04 -13.10 12.29
N THR A 117 5.65 -11.99 11.90
CA THR A 117 5.69 -10.76 12.70
C THR A 117 4.30 -10.17 12.93
N PHE A 118 3.34 -10.38 12.01
CA PHE A 118 1.97 -9.93 12.23
C PHE A 118 1.32 -10.49 13.49
N ARG A 119 1.74 -11.67 13.96
CA ARG A 119 1.26 -12.21 15.23
C ARG A 119 1.61 -11.27 16.37
N TYR A 120 2.83 -10.78 16.43
CA TYR A 120 3.28 -9.87 17.48
C TYR A 120 2.63 -8.49 17.33
N ASP A 121 2.59 -7.97 16.11
CA ASP A 121 1.98 -6.67 15.80
C ASP A 121 0.49 -6.59 16.20
N LEU A 122 -0.25 -7.69 16.17
CA LEU A 122 -1.67 -7.77 16.50
C LEU A 122 -1.93 -8.23 17.94
N GLU A 123 -1.28 -9.32 18.40
CA GLU A 123 -1.63 -9.96 19.66
C GLU A 123 -1.01 -9.28 20.89
N ILE A 124 0.19 -8.67 20.75
CA ILE A 124 0.79 -7.96 21.86
C ILE A 124 -0.03 -6.71 22.23
N PRO A 125 -0.35 -5.77 21.30
CA PRO A 125 -1.15 -4.60 21.62
C PRO A 125 -2.53 -4.93 22.18
N LYS A 126 -3.16 -6.02 21.73
CA LYS A 126 -4.45 -6.50 22.24
C LYS A 126 -4.43 -6.75 23.75
N ARG A 127 -3.32 -7.28 24.29
CA ARG A 127 -3.16 -7.49 25.73
C ARG A 127 -3.15 -6.19 26.54
N TYR A 128 -2.81 -5.08 25.89
CA TYR A 128 -2.83 -3.73 26.47
C TYR A 128 -4.12 -2.96 26.15
N GLY A 129 -5.13 -3.64 25.57
CA GLY A 129 -6.42 -3.05 25.24
C GLY A 129 -6.42 -2.24 23.94
N ILE A 130 -5.36 -2.34 23.13
CA ILE A 130 -5.31 -1.71 21.80
C ILE A 130 -5.67 -2.75 20.75
N TYR A 131 -6.76 -2.48 20.03
CA TYR A 131 -7.24 -3.33 18.96
C TYR A 131 -6.95 -2.69 17.60
N GLN A 132 -6.48 -3.49 16.66
CA GLN A 132 -6.10 -3.03 15.33
C GLN A 132 -6.87 -3.83 14.27
N ALA A 133 -7.45 -3.14 13.28
CA ALA A 133 -8.18 -3.78 12.20
C ALA A 133 -7.24 -4.31 11.10
N VAL A 134 -6.06 -3.69 10.91
CA VAL A 134 -5.08 -4.04 9.88
C VAL A 134 -3.66 -4.16 10.42
N ALA A 135 -3.24 -3.30 11.35
CA ALA A 135 -1.87 -3.20 11.90
C ALA A 135 -0.79 -3.01 10.81
N ALA A 136 -1.06 -2.20 9.80
CA ALA A 136 -0.17 -2.10 8.65
C ALA A 136 0.56 -0.77 8.51
N THR A 137 0.03 0.33 9.06
CA THR A 137 0.52 1.69 8.74
C THR A 137 0.80 2.52 9.97
N ILE A 138 -0.09 2.47 10.97
CA ILE A 138 -0.04 3.26 12.21
C ILE A 138 -0.36 2.38 13.41
N GLY A 139 -0.41 2.98 14.58
CA GLY A 139 -0.58 2.26 15.84
C GLY A 139 0.66 1.43 16.21
N PRO A 140 0.58 0.65 17.30
CA PRO A 140 1.74 -0.12 17.77
C PRO A 140 2.33 -1.04 16.71
N GLY A 141 1.51 -1.85 16.07
CA GLY A 141 1.97 -2.81 15.07
C GLY A 141 2.47 -2.14 13.78
N GLY A 142 1.76 -1.12 13.28
CA GLY A 142 2.16 -0.39 12.08
C GLY A 142 3.50 0.33 12.25
N ILE A 143 3.75 0.91 13.42
CA ILE A 143 5.03 1.56 13.75
C ILE A 143 6.17 0.54 13.86
N MET A 144 5.96 -0.61 14.53
CA MET A 144 6.95 -1.68 14.56
C MET A 144 7.29 -2.15 13.14
N ARG A 145 6.28 -2.33 12.31
CA ARG A 145 6.46 -2.67 10.90
C ARG A 145 7.29 -1.62 10.16
N ALA A 146 7.01 -0.33 10.36
CA ALA A 146 7.80 0.75 9.77
C ALA A 146 9.27 0.68 10.20
N MET A 147 9.54 0.55 11.49
CA MET A 147 10.90 0.45 12.01
C MET A 147 11.67 -0.73 11.42
N ARG A 148 11.03 -1.88 11.20
CA ARG A 148 11.65 -3.05 10.54
C ARG A 148 11.85 -2.86 9.04
N THR A 149 11.03 -2.04 8.39
CA THR A 149 11.04 -1.85 6.93
C THR A 149 12.03 -0.77 6.50
N ILE A 150 12.27 0.26 7.30
CA ILE A 150 13.16 1.38 6.96
C ILE A 150 14.58 0.92 6.61
N PRO A 151 15.29 0.09 7.41
CA PRO A 151 16.68 -0.29 7.09
C PRO A 151 16.83 -0.97 5.72
N PRO A 152 16.09 -2.02 5.36
CA PRO A 152 16.23 -2.65 4.05
C PRO A 152 15.83 -1.71 2.90
N TYR A 153 14.94 -0.74 3.11
CA TYR A 153 14.58 0.23 2.07
C TYR A 153 15.63 1.33 1.87
N ARG A 154 16.40 1.67 2.89
CA ARG A 154 17.62 2.47 2.73
C ARG A 154 18.63 1.75 1.83
N ASP A 155 18.85 0.46 2.05
CA ASP A 155 19.72 -0.37 1.21
C ASP A 155 19.23 -0.49 -0.24
N ILE A 156 17.92 -0.57 -0.44
CA ILE A 156 17.31 -0.58 -1.78
C ILE A 156 17.52 0.77 -2.48
N ALA A 157 17.28 1.89 -1.79
CA ALA A 157 17.50 3.23 -2.36
C ALA A 157 18.96 3.45 -2.73
N ALA A 158 19.90 3.03 -1.88
CA ALA A 158 21.34 3.07 -2.16
C ALA A 158 21.70 2.22 -3.39
N ALA A 159 21.12 1.03 -3.54
CA ALA A 159 21.34 0.18 -4.69
C ALA A 159 20.73 0.77 -5.98
N VAL A 160 19.56 1.40 -5.92
CA VAL A 160 18.99 2.13 -7.06
C VAL A 160 19.92 3.27 -7.49
N ARG A 161 20.42 4.06 -6.53
CA ARG A 161 21.39 5.13 -6.81
C ARG A 161 22.65 4.62 -7.50
N GLU A 162 23.13 3.43 -7.13
CA GLU A 162 24.35 2.82 -7.70
C GLU A 162 24.12 2.23 -9.09
N HIS A 163 23.00 1.53 -9.32
CA HIS A 163 22.81 0.67 -10.48
C HIS A 163 21.87 1.22 -11.55
N CYS A 164 20.88 2.05 -11.16
CA CYS A 164 19.88 2.62 -12.07
C CYS A 164 19.34 3.98 -11.57
N PRO A 165 20.18 5.01 -11.40
CA PRO A 165 19.78 6.29 -10.78
C PRO A 165 18.69 7.05 -11.54
N GLU A 166 18.50 6.76 -12.83
CA GLU A 166 17.49 7.39 -13.67
C GLU A 166 16.16 6.63 -13.74
N ALA A 167 16.10 5.43 -13.15
CA ALA A 167 14.91 4.60 -13.15
C ALA A 167 13.74 5.22 -12.36
N TRP A 168 12.53 4.97 -12.81
CA TRP A 168 11.33 5.20 -12.01
C TRP A 168 11.14 4.06 -11.00
N VAL A 169 10.96 4.38 -9.73
CA VAL A 169 10.71 3.42 -8.66
C VAL A 169 9.23 3.43 -8.30
N LEU A 170 8.54 2.33 -8.55
CA LEU A 170 7.10 2.16 -8.32
C LEU A 170 6.90 1.30 -7.08
N ASN A 171 6.49 1.93 -5.97
CA ASN A 171 6.37 1.26 -4.67
C ASN A 171 4.93 0.84 -4.38
N TYR A 172 4.73 -0.45 -4.11
CA TYR A 172 3.48 -1.07 -3.63
C TYR A 172 3.58 -1.56 -2.19
N THR A 173 4.75 -1.41 -1.56
CA THR A 173 4.99 -1.91 -0.20
C THR A 173 4.47 -0.97 0.87
N ASN A 174 3.79 -1.53 1.87
CA ASN A 174 3.39 -0.85 3.10
C ASN A 174 4.42 -1.09 4.24
N PRO A 175 4.57 -0.11 5.12
CA PRO A 175 3.85 1.17 5.27
C PRO A 175 4.25 2.18 4.20
N MET A 176 3.33 2.51 3.30
CA MET A 176 3.58 3.26 2.06
C MET A 176 4.30 4.60 2.30
N THR A 177 3.80 5.41 3.24
CA THR A 177 4.37 6.73 3.56
C THR A 177 5.81 6.60 4.06
N PHE A 178 6.07 5.67 5.01
CA PHE A 178 7.41 5.43 5.54
C PHE A 178 8.39 4.97 4.46
N VAL A 179 7.96 4.01 3.64
CA VAL A 179 8.78 3.48 2.55
C VAL A 179 9.10 4.58 1.54
N THR A 180 8.10 5.28 1.04
CA THR A 180 8.32 6.35 0.05
C THR A 180 9.20 7.45 0.62
N ARG A 181 8.98 7.87 1.86
CA ARG A 181 9.80 8.89 2.54
C ARG A 181 11.25 8.43 2.74
N THR A 182 11.46 7.15 3.12
CA THR A 182 12.79 6.55 3.26
C THR A 182 13.57 6.56 1.96
N LEU A 183 12.92 6.24 0.83
CA LEU A 183 13.56 6.27 -0.48
C LEU A 183 14.10 7.68 -0.81
N TYR A 184 13.30 8.72 -0.59
CA TYR A 184 13.70 10.11 -0.84
C TYR A 184 14.74 10.62 0.17
N GLU A 185 14.69 10.20 1.44
CA GLU A 185 15.68 10.61 2.43
C GLU A 185 17.06 10.01 2.16
N GLU A 186 17.12 8.74 1.71
CA GLU A 186 18.39 8.08 1.37
C GLU A 186 18.94 8.54 0.01
N PHE A 187 18.05 8.81 -0.95
CA PHE A 187 18.40 9.24 -2.30
C PHE A 187 17.46 10.37 -2.76
N PRO A 188 17.77 11.65 -2.44
CA PRO A 188 16.89 12.80 -2.72
C PRO A 188 16.50 13.00 -4.17
N GLU A 189 17.31 12.55 -5.13
CA GLU A 189 17.06 12.65 -6.56
C GLU A 189 16.28 11.47 -7.13
N ILE A 190 15.90 10.49 -6.30
CA ILE A 190 15.16 9.31 -6.73
C ILE A 190 13.82 9.69 -7.37
N LYS A 191 13.45 9.02 -8.44
CA LYS A 191 12.15 9.16 -9.08
C LYS A 191 11.19 8.10 -8.52
N ALA A 192 10.74 8.25 -7.27
CA ALA A 192 9.92 7.25 -6.59
C ALA A 192 8.45 7.68 -6.46
N ILE A 193 7.53 6.73 -6.64
CA ILE A 193 6.09 6.92 -6.52
C ILE A 193 5.53 5.77 -5.69
N GLY A 194 4.68 6.08 -4.69
CA GLY A 194 3.90 5.07 -3.99
C GLY A 194 2.49 4.96 -4.58
N PHE A 195 1.99 3.73 -4.75
CA PHE A 195 0.64 3.43 -5.25
C PHE A 195 -0.18 2.66 -4.23
N CYS A 196 -1.42 3.09 -4.03
CA CYS A 196 -2.39 2.42 -3.19
C CYS A 196 -3.74 2.36 -3.90
N HIS A 197 -4.46 1.25 -3.74
CA HIS A 197 -5.77 1.05 -4.37
C HIS A 197 -6.97 1.46 -3.50
N GLU A 198 -6.75 1.95 -2.27
CA GLU A 198 -7.83 2.30 -1.33
C GLU A 198 -8.80 3.35 -1.90
N VAL A 199 -8.31 4.36 -2.61
CA VAL A 199 -9.16 5.36 -3.26
C VAL A 199 -10.05 4.75 -4.35
N PHE A 200 -9.62 3.67 -4.99
CA PHE A 200 -10.39 2.96 -6.02
C PHE A 200 -11.68 2.36 -5.45
N HIS A 201 -11.70 1.96 -4.17
CA HIS A 201 -12.92 1.50 -3.52
C HIS A 201 -13.97 2.61 -3.45
N LEU A 202 -13.57 3.83 -3.09
CA LEU A 202 -14.48 4.98 -3.11
C LEU A 202 -14.97 5.28 -4.54
N GLN A 203 -14.09 5.29 -5.54
CA GLN A 203 -14.49 5.52 -6.93
C GLN A 203 -15.47 4.43 -7.41
N SER A 204 -15.24 3.17 -7.04
CA SER A 204 -16.14 2.05 -7.35
C SER A 204 -17.50 2.21 -6.66
N LEU A 205 -17.52 2.63 -5.39
CA LEU A 205 -18.75 2.96 -4.67
C LEU A 205 -19.52 4.05 -5.42
N LEU A 206 -18.87 5.17 -5.75
CA LEU A 206 -19.50 6.28 -6.45
C LEU A 206 -20.03 5.87 -7.83
N ALA A 207 -19.30 5.05 -8.58
CA ALA A 207 -19.74 4.49 -9.84
C ALA A 207 -21.00 3.63 -9.68
N SER A 208 -21.03 2.77 -8.64
CA SER A 208 -22.21 1.95 -8.35
C SER A 208 -23.43 2.79 -7.96
N LEU A 209 -23.24 3.87 -7.20
CA LEU A 209 -24.33 4.79 -6.86
C LEU A 209 -24.90 5.50 -8.11
N VAL A 210 -24.02 5.92 -9.03
CA VAL A 210 -24.47 6.49 -10.32
C VAL A 210 -25.28 5.46 -11.11
N ALA A 211 -24.82 4.22 -11.17
CA ALA A 211 -25.53 3.14 -11.86
C ALA A 211 -26.89 2.87 -11.22
N GLU A 212 -26.94 2.74 -9.90
CA GLU A 212 -28.17 2.42 -9.14
C GLU A 212 -29.22 3.53 -9.24
N TYR A 213 -28.86 4.77 -8.91
CA TYR A 213 -29.85 5.86 -8.78
C TYR A 213 -30.21 6.52 -10.11
N HIS A 214 -29.38 6.43 -11.13
CA HIS A 214 -29.65 7.00 -12.45
C HIS A 214 -30.02 5.94 -13.50
N GLY A 215 -29.96 4.63 -13.16
CA GLY A 215 -30.24 3.54 -14.08
C GLY A 215 -29.28 3.50 -15.28
N ILE A 216 -28.02 3.86 -15.07
CA ILE A 216 -26.99 3.91 -16.10
C ILE A 216 -26.12 2.67 -15.96
N GLU A 217 -26.17 1.79 -16.96
CA GLU A 217 -25.31 0.63 -17.02
C GLU A 217 -23.89 1.04 -17.44
N ASP A 218 -22.89 0.24 -17.07
CA ASP A 218 -21.48 0.37 -17.48
C ASP A 218 -20.74 1.63 -16.99
N VAL A 219 -21.10 2.18 -15.83
CA VAL A 219 -20.29 3.22 -15.16
C VAL A 219 -19.10 2.57 -14.48
N ARG A 220 -17.91 2.96 -14.89
CA ARG A 220 -16.67 2.42 -14.33
C ARG A 220 -16.08 3.40 -13.32
N ARG A 221 -15.24 2.89 -12.40
CA ARG A 221 -14.50 3.73 -11.44
C ARG A 221 -13.69 4.83 -12.14
N ASP A 222 -13.09 4.51 -13.31
CA ASP A 222 -12.27 5.43 -14.10
C ASP A 222 -13.07 6.59 -14.70
N ASP A 223 -14.42 6.50 -14.69
CA ASP A 223 -15.30 7.58 -15.10
C ASP A 223 -15.56 8.59 -13.96
N ILE A 224 -15.05 8.32 -12.76
CA ILE A 224 -15.28 9.12 -11.55
C ILE A 224 -14.06 9.97 -11.25
N ASP A 225 -14.19 11.28 -11.40
CA ASP A 225 -13.17 12.24 -11.00
C ASP A 225 -13.28 12.55 -9.51
N VAL A 226 -12.19 12.46 -8.76
CA VAL A 226 -12.13 12.79 -7.34
C VAL A 226 -10.92 13.68 -7.03
N ASN A 227 -11.09 14.67 -6.14
CA ASN A 227 -9.98 15.46 -5.65
C ASN A 227 -9.43 14.87 -4.35
N VAL A 228 -8.38 14.07 -4.48
CA VAL A 228 -7.77 13.31 -3.36
C VAL A 228 -6.78 14.18 -2.59
N LYS A 229 -6.82 14.10 -1.26
CA LYS A 229 -5.90 14.78 -0.35
C LYS A 229 -5.79 14.06 0.99
N GLY A 230 -4.58 13.86 1.45
CA GLY A 230 -4.31 13.19 2.73
C GLY A 230 -2.95 12.52 2.74
N ILE A 231 -2.84 11.50 3.56
CA ILE A 231 -1.71 10.56 3.62
C ILE A 231 -2.24 9.15 3.34
N ASN A 232 -1.36 8.25 2.97
CA ASN A 232 -1.76 6.88 2.64
C ASN A 232 -2.64 6.25 3.72
N HIS A 233 -3.73 5.62 3.31
CA HIS A 233 -4.78 5.02 4.14
C HIS A 233 -5.59 6.02 5.00
N PHE A 234 -5.34 7.32 4.85
CA PHE A 234 -6.12 8.38 5.49
C PHE A 234 -6.34 9.55 4.53
N THR A 235 -6.79 9.21 3.35
CA THR A 235 -7.15 10.13 2.27
C THR A 235 -8.60 10.60 2.39
N TRP A 236 -8.86 11.78 1.83
CA TRP A 236 -10.15 12.47 1.86
C TRP A 236 -10.46 13.10 0.52
N VAL A 237 -11.73 13.23 0.21
CA VAL A 237 -12.26 13.78 -1.04
C VAL A 237 -13.27 14.87 -0.72
N ASP A 238 -13.06 16.08 -1.25
CA ASP A 238 -14.00 17.19 -1.14
C ASP A 238 -14.71 17.54 -2.45
N GLU A 239 -14.28 16.93 -3.55
CA GLU A 239 -14.94 16.99 -4.86
C GLU A 239 -14.97 15.60 -5.47
N ALA A 240 -16.17 15.15 -5.83
CA ALA A 240 -16.38 13.92 -6.59
C ALA A 240 -17.32 14.20 -7.76
N ARG A 241 -16.95 13.83 -8.98
CA ARG A 241 -17.69 14.18 -10.18
C ARG A 241 -17.81 13.01 -11.16
N TRP A 242 -18.94 12.93 -11.82
CA TRP A 242 -19.17 12.09 -12.97
C TRP A 242 -19.72 12.94 -14.12
N LYS A 243 -19.00 12.98 -15.24
CA LYS A 243 -19.33 13.83 -16.40
C LYS A 243 -19.61 15.30 -16.01
N GLY A 244 -18.83 15.82 -15.04
CA GLY A 244 -18.95 17.18 -14.53
C GLY A 244 -20.07 17.41 -13.53
N GLN A 245 -20.89 16.41 -13.19
CA GLN A 245 -21.93 16.48 -12.16
C GLN A 245 -21.33 16.14 -10.80
N ASP A 246 -21.67 16.91 -9.78
CA ASP A 246 -21.29 16.67 -8.40
C ASP A 246 -22.00 15.44 -7.83
N LEU A 247 -21.22 14.52 -7.25
CA LEU A 247 -21.72 13.27 -6.69
C LEU A 247 -21.92 13.30 -5.17
N LEU A 248 -21.43 14.32 -4.46
CA LEU A 248 -21.60 14.38 -3.00
C LEU A 248 -23.08 14.40 -2.57
N PRO A 249 -24.00 15.14 -3.25
CA PRO A 249 -25.42 15.05 -2.94
C PRO A 249 -26.04 13.66 -3.19
N LEU A 250 -25.46 12.85 -4.09
CA LEU A 250 -25.90 11.47 -4.32
C LEU A 250 -25.46 10.56 -3.17
N VAL A 251 -24.26 10.76 -2.61
CA VAL A 251 -23.80 10.08 -1.39
C VAL A 251 -24.72 10.40 -0.22
N GLU A 252 -25.05 11.68 0.01
CA GLU A 252 -25.97 12.11 1.06
C GLU A 252 -27.34 11.44 0.91
N HIS A 253 -27.88 11.43 -0.32
CA HIS A 253 -29.13 10.75 -0.62
C HIS A 253 -29.07 9.24 -0.33
N HIS A 254 -27.96 8.59 -0.66
CA HIS A 254 -27.75 7.18 -0.37
C HIS A 254 -27.68 6.91 1.14
N MET A 255 -26.94 7.73 1.89
CA MET A 255 -26.83 7.63 3.34
C MET A 255 -28.18 7.77 4.08
N ASP A 256 -29.12 8.51 3.50
CA ASP A 256 -30.47 8.70 4.04
C ASP A 256 -31.40 7.47 3.80
N GLN A 257 -30.97 6.48 3.04
CA GLN A 257 -31.80 5.28 2.82
C GLN A 257 -31.82 4.40 4.07
N PRO A 258 -33.00 3.79 4.42
CA PRO A 258 -33.17 3.08 5.69
C PRO A 258 -32.23 1.91 5.93
N ASP A 259 -31.74 1.27 4.87
CA ASP A 259 -30.96 0.05 4.96
C ASP A 259 -29.44 0.29 4.79
N VAL A 260 -29.01 1.54 4.59
CA VAL A 260 -27.61 1.89 4.32
C VAL A 260 -26.81 2.04 5.62
N ARG A 261 -27.33 2.84 6.56
CA ARG A 261 -26.67 3.04 7.87
C ARG A 261 -27.30 2.11 8.89
N ARG A 262 -26.66 1.01 9.18
CA ARG A 262 -27.20 -0.05 10.05
C ARG A 262 -26.13 -0.71 10.90
N THR A 263 -26.58 -1.44 11.89
CA THR A 263 -25.72 -2.35 12.67
C THR A 263 -25.80 -3.74 12.05
N TYR A 264 -24.67 -4.40 11.92
CA TYR A 264 -24.54 -5.75 11.39
C TYR A 264 -24.74 -6.78 12.49
N THR A 265 -25.16 -7.96 12.11
CA THR A 265 -25.22 -9.12 13.02
C THR A 265 -23.90 -9.91 12.97
N PRO A 266 -23.56 -10.67 14.02
CA PRO A 266 -22.38 -11.55 13.99
C PRO A 266 -22.36 -12.48 12.77
N GLY A 267 -23.54 -13.07 12.40
CA GLY A 267 -23.64 -13.98 11.27
C GLY A 267 -23.37 -13.32 9.90
N GLU A 268 -23.74 -12.04 9.76
CA GLU A 268 -23.41 -11.27 8.54
C GLU A 268 -21.91 -11.00 8.48
N MET A 269 -21.31 -10.61 9.60
CA MET A 269 -19.87 -10.35 9.67
C MET A 269 -19.03 -11.63 9.52
N ASP A 270 -19.49 -12.76 10.02
CA ASP A 270 -18.83 -14.06 9.84
C ASP A 270 -18.80 -14.50 8.38
N GLY A 271 -19.84 -14.13 7.61
CA GLY A 271 -19.97 -14.45 6.17
C GLY A 271 -19.11 -13.61 5.24
N GLU A 272 -18.57 -12.50 5.71
CA GLU A 272 -17.85 -11.55 4.86
C GLU A 272 -16.34 -11.76 4.89
N SER A 273 -15.69 -11.50 3.76
CA SER A 273 -14.23 -11.44 3.72
C SER A 273 -13.74 -10.31 4.65
N GLY A 274 -12.57 -10.47 5.24
CA GLY A 274 -12.00 -9.44 6.11
C GLY A 274 -11.68 -8.11 5.42
N PHE A 275 -11.96 -7.97 4.12
CA PHE A 275 -11.71 -6.78 3.31
C PHE A 275 -12.97 -6.18 2.67
N VAL A 276 -14.16 -6.58 3.12
CA VAL A 276 -15.39 -5.92 2.71
C VAL A 276 -15.51 -4.60 3.46
N ASP A 277 -15.62 -3.51 2.71
CA ASP A 277 -15.92 -2.19 3.24
C ASP A 277 -17.44 -1.98 3.27
N ASN A 278 -17.96 -1.87 4.47
CA ASN A 278 -19.39 -1.60 4.68
C ASN A 278 -19.71 -0.10 4.69
N ASN A 279 -18.69 0.75 4.54
CA ASN A 279 -18.74 2.21 4.47
C ASN A 279 -19.42 2.91 5.67
N GLN A 280 -19.62 2.21 6.80
CA GLN A 280 -20.27 2.78 7.98
C GLN A 280 -19.40 3.84 8.67
N VAL A 281 -18.11 3.59 8.74
CA VAL A 281 -17.12 4.55 9.26
C VAL A 281 -16.96 5.71 8.29
N THR A 282 -16.88 5.43 7.01
CA THR A 282 -16.85 6.43 5.93
C THR A 282 -18.02 7.40 6.03
N TYR A 283 -19.25 6.89 6.17
CA TYR A 283 -20.45 7.72 6.27
C TYR A 283 -20.50 8.51 7.58
N GLU A 284 -20.09 7.92 8.70
CA GLU A 284 -20.03 8.63 9.98
C GLU A 284 -19.02 9.78 9.93
N LEU A 285 -17.83 9.55 9.40
CA LEU A 285 -16.80 10.58 9.27
C LEU A 285 -17.21 11.69 8.30
N TYR A 286 -17.91 11.33 7.21
CA TYR A 286 -18.47 12.33 6.30
C TYR A 286 -19.50 13.25 6.99
N ASP A 287 -20.41 12.68 7.76
CA ASP A 287 -21.36 13.47 8.56
C ASP A 287 -20.67 14.41 9.55
N GLN A 288 -19.60 13.95 10.19
CA GLN A 288 -18.90 14.74 11.20
C GLN A 288 -18.03 15.86 10.61
N PHE A 289 -17.42 15.64 9.45
CA PHE A 289 -16.38 16.54 8.94
C PHE A 289 -16.73 17.22 7.61
N GLY A 290 -17.78 16.79 6.91
CA GLY A 290 -18.24 17.37 5.64
C GLY A 290 -17.25 17.17 4.49
N VAL A 291 -16.34 16.20 4.62
CA VAL A 291 -15.45 15.70 3.56
C VAL A 291 -15.48 14.18 3.59
N LEU A 292 -15.47 13.57 2.41
CA LEU A 292 -15.67 12.13 2.27
C LEU A 292 -14.33 11.39 2.42
N PRO A 293 -14.18 10.47 3.38
CA PRO A 293 -12.99 9.61 3.44
C PRO A 293 -12.87 8.74 2.19
N ALA A 294 -11.65 8.53 1.74
CA ALA A 294 -11.36 7.76 0.54
C ALA A 294 -10.51 6.51 0.80
N ALA A 295 -10.25 6.18 2.06
CA ALA A 295 -9.71 4.88 2.47
C ALA A 295 -10.82 3.98 2.98
N GLY A 296 -10.60 2.67 2.98
CA GLY A 296 -11.56 1.71 3.50
C GLY A 296 -11.77 1.81 5.02
N ASP A 297 -12.96 1.43 5.48
CA ASP A 297 -13.38 1.51 6.89
C ASP A 297 -12.37 0.88 7.85
N ARG A 298 -11.70 -0.21 7.45
CA ARG A 298 -10.70 -0.91 8.28
C ARG A 298 -9.45 -0.08 8.57
N HIS A 299 -9.04 0.73 7.60
CA HIS A 299 -7.95 1.68 7.80
C HIS A 299 -8.42 2.87 8.61
N LEU A 300 -9.58 3.42 8.27
CA LEU A 300 -10.14 4.59 8.94
C LEU A 300 -10.32 4.41 10.45
N VAL A 301 -10.75 3.22 10.91
CA VAL A 301 -10.90 2.95 12.35
C VAL A 301 -9.59 2.97 13.13
N GLU A 302 -8.46 2.73 12.48
CA GLU A 302 -7.14 2.81 13.12
C GLU A 302 -6.68 4.26 13.28
N TYR A 303 -6.96 5.11 12.28
CA TYR A 303 -6.66 6.55 12.31
C TYR A 303 -7.62 7.32 13.23
N ALA A 304 -8.90 7.02 13.13
CA ALA A 304 -9.95 7.60 13.95
C ALA A 304 -10.29 6.67 15.12
N THR A 305 -9.55 6.76 16.21
CA THR A 305 -9.59 5.80 17.35
C THR A 305 -10.93 5.72 18.06
N TRP A 306 -11.90 6.57 17.75
CA TRP A 306 -13.25 6.56 18.34
C TRP A 306 -14.03 5.27 18.07
N PHE A 307 -13.69 4.56 17.01
CA PHE A 307 -14.40 3.37 16.53
C PHE A 307 -13.88 2.06 17.15
N LEU A 308 -12.68 2.07 17.72
CA LEU A 308 -12.04 0.89 18.31
C LEU A 308 -11.98 0.94 19.85
N ASN A 309 -12.54 2.00 20.47
CA ASN A 309 -12.54 2.21 21.92
C ASN A 309 -13.71 1.50 22.58
N GLY A 310 -13.65 0.21 22.80
CA GLY A 310 -14.70 -0.52 23.49
C GLY A 310 -14.32 -1.95 23.85
N GLU A 311 -15.07 -2.59 24.76
CA GLU A 311 -15.00 -4.03 24.95
C GLU A 311 -15.63 -4.70 23.71
N MET A 312 -14.77 -5.22 22.89
CA MET A 312 -15.11 -5.97 21.69
C MET A 312 -15.93 -7.22 21.99
N PRO A 313 -16.79 -7.73 21.13
CA PRO A 313 -16.93 -7.58 19.67
C PRO A 313 -18.15 -6.75 19.20
N GLU A 314 -19.02 -6.31 20.11
CA GLU A 314 -20.31 -5.70 19.74
C GLU A 314 -20.14 -4.35 19.04
N ASP A 315 -19.10 -3.57 19.39
CA ASP A 315 -18.87 -2.26 18.80
C ASP A 315 -18.48 -2.33 17.33
N LEU A 316 -17.77 -3.37 16.90
CA LEU A 316 -17.42 -3.54 15.48
C LEU A 316 -18.62 -3.88 14.62
N LEU A 317 -19.65 -4.55 15.15
CA LEU A 317 -20.89 -4.86 14.45
C LEU A 317 -21.64 -3.59 14.05
N ARG A 318 -21.56 -2.54 14.88
CA ARG A 318 -22.14 -1.24 14.56
C ARG A 318 -21.47 -0.61 13.34
N TRP A 319 -20.16 -0.81 13.19
CA TRP A 319 -19.37 -0.18 12.16
C TRP A 319 -19.14 -1.08 10.94
N GLY A 320 -19.57 -2.34 11.00
CA GLY A 320 -19.37 -3.30 9.92
C GLY A 320 -17.90 -3.57 9.61
N VAL A 321 -17.03 -3.41 10.61
CA VAL A 321 -15.58 -3.62 10.46
C VAL A 321 -15.20 -4.96 11.08
N LYS A 322 -14.50 -5.79 10.32
CA LYS A 322 -13.96 -7.06 10.82
C LYS A 322 -12.52 -6.87 11.30
N ARG A 323 -12.21 -7.42 12.48
CA ARG A 323 -10.81 -7.48 12.95
C ARG A 323 -9.98 -8.37 12.05
N THR A 324 -8.74 -8.00 11.86
CA THR A 324 -7.74 -8.96 11.39
C THR A 324 -7.23 -9.76 12.57
N THR A 325 -7.29 -11.08 12.48
CA THR A 325 -6.52 -11.96 13.35
C THR A 325 -5.16 -12.23 12.74
N SER A 326 -4.18 -12.57 13.59
CA SER A 326 -2.85 -12.98 13.13
C SER A 326 -2.93 -14.19 12.20
N GLU A 327 -3.82 -15.15 12.51
CA GLU A 327 -4.06 -16.36 11.73
C GLU A 327 -4.58 -16.03 10.33
N TYR A 328 -5.57 -15.12 10.23
CA TYR A 328 -6.08 -14.67 8.94
C TYR A 328 -4.99 -14.02 8.08
N ARG A 329 -4.17 -13.14 8.67
CA ARG A 329 -3.05 -12.51 7.97
C ARG A 329 -2.04 -13.54 7.49
N ILE A 330 -1.63 -14.47 8.36
CA ILE A 330 -0.66 -15.52 8.04
C ILE A 330 -1.23 -16.44 6.94
N SER A 331 -2.46 -16.92 7.08
CA SER A 331 -3.10 -17.83 6.12
C SER A 331 -3.23 -17.20 4.73
N ARG A 332 -3.60 -15.92 4.66
CA ARG A 332 -3.72 -15.19 3.39
C ARG A 332 -2.40 -15.07 2.62
N TRP A 333 -1.28 -14.95 3.34
CA TRP A 333 0.04 -14.80 2.72
C TRP A 333 0.69 -16.13 2.33
N ASP A 334 0.29 -17.24 2.97
CA ASP A 334 0.88 -18.57 2.71
C ASP A 334 0.24 -19.33 1.56
N GLY A 335 -0.90 -18.85 1.05
CA GLY A 335 -1.67 -19.62 0.08
C GLY A 335 -1.87 -21.03 0.57
N ALA A 336 -2.89 -21.23 1.39
CA ALA A 336 -3.28 -22.48 2.03
C ALA A 336 -2.24 -23.02 3.05
N LEU A 337 -2.49 -22.76 4.33
CA LEU A 337 -2.04 -23.70 5.36
C LEU A 337 -2.59 -25.08 4.97
N SER A 338 -1.74 -26.06 4.84
CA SER A 338 -2.22 -27.45 4.71
C SER A 338 -3.09 -27.75 5.92
N ARG A 339 -4.06 -28.65 5.77
CA ARG A 339 -4.95 -29.02 6.88
C ARG A 339 -4.14 -29.49 8.11
N ASP A 340 -2.99 -30.11 7.90
CA ASP A 340 -2.07 -30.56 8.94
C ASP A 340 -1.34 -29.40 9.66
N GLU A 341 -1.16 -28.26 9.01
CA GLU A 341 -0.61 -27.05 9.61
C GLU A 341 -1.69 -26.29 10.39
N LEU A 342 -2.90 -26.25 9.87
CA LEU A 342 -4.06 -25.71 10.58
C LEU A 342 -4.34 -26.52 11.86
N ASP A 343 -4.33 -27.85 11.76
CA ASP A 343 -4.54 -28.74 12.92
C ASP A 343 -3.43 -28.56 13.97
N ARG A 344 -2.17 -28.31 13.54
CA ARG A 344 -1.07 -27.96 14.49
C ARG A 344 -1.27 -26.61 15.16
N TYR A 345 -1.78 -25.61 14.48
CA TYR A 345 -2.11 -24.32 15.08
C TYR A 345 -3.27 -24.42 16.08
N LEU A 346 -4.25 -25.28 15.81
CA LEU A 346 -5.38 -25.55 16.68
C LEU A 346 -4.98 -26.40 17.90
N ASP A 347 -4.00 -27.31 17.76
CA ASP A 347 -3.52 -28.21 18.84
C ASP A 347 -2.56 -27.52 19.83
N ASP A 348 -1.92 -26.41 19.47
CA ASP A 348 -0.91 -25.72 20.31
C ASP A 348 -1.51 -24.96 21.51
N GLY A 349 -2.81 -25.12 21.78
CA GLY A 349 -3.49 -24.69 23.04
C GLY A 349 -3.67 -23.19 23.21
N ALA A 350 -3.10 -22.35 22.33
CA ALA A 350 -3.26 -20.91 22.37
C ALA A 350 -4.62 -20.43 21.80
N LEU A 351 -5.31 -21.30 21.06
CA LEU A 351 -6.57 -21.03 20.37
C LEU A 351 -7.76 -21.82 20.95
N ALA A 352 -7.55 -22.67 21.94
CA ALA A 352 -8.55 -23.63 22.42
C ALA A 352 -9.80 -22.99 23.11
N ASP A 353 -9.75 -21.70 23.43
CA ASP A 353 -10.86 -21.02 24.12
C ASP A 353 -11.70 -20.11 23.19
N ASP A 354 -11.36 -19.96 21.90
CA ASP A 354 -12.12 -19.11 20.98
C ASP A 354 -12.58 -19.85 19.72
N ASP A 355 -13.75 -20.47 19.79
CA ASP A 355 -14.48 -21.09 18.67
C ASP A 355 -14.67 -20.13 17.45
N THR A 356 -14.57 -18.82 17.68
CA THR A 356 -14.68 -17.77 16.66
C THR A 356 -13.48 -17.77 15.74
N VAL A 357 -12.28 -17.97 16.27
CA VAL A 357 -11.02 -17.95 15.49
C VAL A 357 -10.96 -19.11 14.51
N ALA A 358 -11.32 -20.32 14.97
CA ALA A 358 -11.34 -21.52 14.11
C ALA A 358 -12.37 -21.36 12.95
N ARG A 359 -13.51 -20.75 13.21
CA ARG A 359 -14.52 -20.43 12.20
C ARG A 359 -14.02 -19.37 11.24
N ASP A 360 -13.36 -18.31 11.71
CA ASP A 360 -12.80 -17.25 10.87
C ASP A 360 -11.72 -17.79 9.92
N ILE A 361 -10.88 -18.72 10.39
CA ILE A 361 -9.87 -19.38 9.55
C ILE A 361 -10.54 -20.25 8.47
N LEU A 362 -11.51 -21.09 8.85
CA LEU A 362 -12.21 -21.95 7.90
C LEU A 362 -13.01 -21.13 6.89
N HIS A 363 -13.61 -20.03 7.31
CA HIS A 363 -14.34 -19.12 6.43
C HIS A 363 -13.43 -18.30 5.53
N ALA A 364 -12.27 -17.85 6.03
CA ALA A 364 -11.24 -17.21 5.22
C ALA A 364 -10.73 -18.15 4.12
N LEU A 365 -10.52 -19.42 4.44
CA LEU A 365 -10.11 -20.45 3.46
C LEU A 365 -11.19 -20.73 2.41
N ASP A 366 -12.47 -20.67 2.77
CA ASP A 366 -13.58 -20.84 1.81
C ASP A 366 -13.87 -19.57 0.99
N SER A 367 -13.73 -18.37 1.57
CA SER A 367 -13.90 -17.10 0.86
C SER A 367 -12.74 -16.77 -0.07
N LEU A 368 -11.53 -17.23 0.23
CA LEU A 368 -10.36 -17.16 -0.64
C LEU A 368 -10.57 -17.89 -1.98
N LYS A 369 -11.50 -18.85 -2.05
CA LYS A 369 -11.86 -19.53 -3.30
C LYS A 369 -12.71 -18.68 -4.24
N LEU A 370 -13.18 -17.50 -3.83
CA LEU A 370 -14.26 -16.80 -4.52
C LEU A 370 -13.90 -15.45 -5.17
N THR A 371 -12.71 -14.84 -4.93
CA THR A 371 -12.54 -13.41 -5.24
C THR A 371 -11.40 -13.00 -6.17
N SER A 372 -10.51 -13.88 -6.58
CA SER A 372 -9.51 -13.59 -7.61
C SER A 372 -9.09 -14.86 -8.34
N PRO A 373 -8.95 -14.84 -9.67
CA PRO A 373 -8.39 -15.97 -10.43
C PRO A 373 -6.96 -16.33 -9.98
N TRP A 374 -6.28 -15.36 -9.35
CA TRP A 374 -4.92 -15.46 -8.82
C TRP A 374 -4.87 -15.90 -7.37
N ASN A 375 -6.02 -16.18 -6.74
CA ASN A 375 -6.09 -16.44 -5.32
C ASN A 375 -4.96 -17.35 -4.88
N GLU A 376 -3.90 -16.71 -4.45
CA GLU A 376 -2.84 -17.09 -3.53
C GLU A 376 -2.49 -18.60 -3.48
N ASN A 377 -3.05 -19.41 -4.39
CA ASN A 377 -2.76 -20.82 -4.55
C ASN A 377 -1.65 -20.99 -5.61
N PRO A 378 -0.38 -21.19 -5.18
CA PRO A 378 0.73 -21.47 -6.08
C PRO A 378 0.45 -22.68 -7.01
N GLU A 379 -0.33 -23.65 -6.53
CA GLU A 379 -0.72 -24.84 -7.30
C GLU A 379 -1.57 -24.48 -8.51
N ARG A 380 -2.34 -23.38 -8.47
CA ARG A 380 -3.19 -22.97 -9.59
C ARG A 380 -2.36 -22.49 -10.79
N VAL A 381 -1.27 -21.77 -10.53
CA VAL A 381 -0.31 -21.34 -11.56
C VAL A 381 0.33 -22.58 -12.23
N ASP A 382 0.73 -23.57 -11.42
CA ASP A 382 1.28 -24.81 -11.92
C ASP A 382 0.24 -25.64 -12.70
N GLN A 383 -1.04 -25.64 -12.28
CA GLN A 383 -2.16 -26.28 -13.00
C GLN A 383 -2.42 -25.63 -14.36
N TYR A 384 -2.37 -24.29 -14.47
CA TYR A 384 -2.48 -23.59 -15.75
C TYR A 384 -1.35 -24.00 -16.71
N MET A 385 -0.11 -23.97 -16.24
CA MET A 385 1.05 -24.37 -17.06
C MET A 385 1.03 -25.85 -17.45
N ALA A 386 0.45 -26.72 -16.62
CA ALA A 386 0.27 -28.14 -16.91
C ALA A 386 -0.93 -28.43 -17.83
N GLY A 387 -1.79 -27.48 -18.11
CA GLY A 387 -3.04 -27.65 -18.87
C GLY A 387 -4.11 -28.42 -18.09
N GLU A 388 -4.03 -28.42 -16.77
CA GLU A 388 -5.00 -29.04 -15.86
C GLU A 388 -6.16 -28.10 -15.51
N ALA A 389 -5.98 -26.80 -15.77
CA ALA A 389 -7.00 -25.77 -15.65
C ALA A 389 -6.92 -24.81 -16.84
N ASP A 390 -8.06 -24.31 -17.30
CA ASP A 390 -8.13 -23.27 -18.33
C ASP A 390 -7.73 -21.92 -17.75
N TYR A 391 -6.91 -21.19 -18.52
CA TYR A 391 -6.50 -19.84 -18.21
C TYR A 391 -7.25 -18.84 -19.09
N GLU A 392 -7.84 -17.82 -18.47
CA GLU A 392 -8.48 -16.72 -19.18
C GLU A 392 -7.85 -15.40 -18.71
N PHE A 393 -7.60 -14.51 -19.66
CA PHE A 393 -7.11 -13.16 -19.35
C PHE A 393 -8.22 -12.31 -18.73
N GLU A 394 -7.96 -11.82 -17.51
CA GLU A 394 -8.79 -10.84 -16.85
C GLU A 394 -7.92 -9.66 -16.41
N SER A 395 -8.42 -8.43 -16.51
CA SER A 395 -7.70 -7.27 -15.99
C SER A 395 -7.65 -7.33 -14.47
N SER A 396 -6.47 -7.11 -13.88
CA SER A 396 -6.33 -7.00 -12.42
C SER A 396 -7.09 -5.80 -11.85
N GLY A 397 -7.34 -4.79 -12.68
CA GLY A 397 -7.88 -3.52 -12.25
C GLY A 397 -6.81 -2.59 -11.62
N GLU A 398 -5.57 -3.01 -11.53
CA GLU A 398 -4.45 -2.19 -11.05
C GLU A 398 -3.97 -1.19 -12.12
N VAL A 399 -3.34 -0.11 -11.68
CA VAL A 399 -2.94 1.00 -12.57
C VAL A 399 -1.49 0.91 -13.06
N ILE A 400 -0.75 -0.13 -12.64
CA ILE A 400 0.68 -0.22 -12.90
C ILE A 400 1.02 -0.14 -14.38
N VAL A 401 0.24 -0.80 -15.22
CA VAL A 401 0.47 -0.82 -16.68
C VAL A 401 0.18 0.55 -17.29
N ASP A 402 -0.87 1.23 -16.82
CA ASP A 402 -1.19 2.60 -17.22
C ASP A 402 -0.08 3.58 -16.85
N VAL A 403 0.52 3.39 -15.67
CA VAL A 403 1.68 4.16 -15.19
C VAL A 403 2.90 3.92 -16.08
N LEU A 404 3.22 2.65 -16.38
CA LEU A 404 4.33 2.30 -17.27
C LEU A 404 4.13 2.91 -18.65
N GLN A 405 2.92 2.84 -19.23
CA GLN A 405 2.58 3.48 -20.51
C GLN A 405 2.72 5.00 -20.45
N ALA A 406 2.33 5.63 -19.35
CA ALA A 406 2.42 7.08 -19.23
C ALA A 406 3.87 7.54 -19.11
N LEU A 407 4.65 6.95 -18.22
CA LEU A 407 6.04 7.34 -17.98
C LEU A 407 6.96 7.00 -19.15
N SER A 408 6.63 5.99 -19.95
CA SER A 408 7.32 5.66 -21.21
C SER A 408 6.80 6.42 -22.44
N GLY A 409 5.89 7.40 -22.27
CA GLY A 409 5.44 8.29 -23.35
C GLY A 409 4.36 7.72 -24.27
N VAL A 410 3.76 6.56 -23.94
CA VAL A 410 2.70 5.96 -24.76
C VAL A 410 1.39 6.73 -24.65
N LYS A 411 1.10 7.29 -23.47
CA LYS A 411 -0.10 8.10 -23.18
C LYS A 411 0.16 9.08 -22.04
N THR A 412 -0.82 9.91 -21.69
CA THR A 412 -0.89 10.59 -20.40
C THR A 412 -1.88 9.88 -19.51
N PHE A 413 -1.64 9.88 -18.19
CA PHE A 413 -2.51 9.22 -17.24
C PHE A 413 -2.64 10.05 -15.94
N GLU A 414 -3.86 10.28 -15.49
CA GLU A 414 -4.13 10.92 -14.21
C GLU A 414 -4.54 9.86 -13.20
N THR A 415 -3.89 9.87 -12.03
CA THR A 415 -4.22 8.99 -10.92
C THR A 415 -3.76 9.62 -9.61
N HIS A 416 -4.15 9.04 -8.46
CA HIS A 416 -3.62 9.44 -7.16
C HIS A 416 -2.33 8.66 -6.86
N VAL A 417 -1.40 9.37 -6.23
CA VAL A 417 -0.05 8.88 -5.96
C VAL A 417 0.47 9.38 -4.62
N ASN A 418 1.36 8.61 -4.01
CA ASN A 418 2.09 9.00 -2.82
C ASN A 418 3.43 9.61 -3.21
N LEU A 419 3.60 10.90 -2.95
CA LEU A 419 4.78 11.70 -3.28
C LEU A 419 5.12 12.68 -2.16
N PRO A 420 6.39 13.12 -2.04
CA PRO A 420 6.73 14.25 -1.18
C PRO A 420 5.91 15.49 -1.52
N ASN A 421 5.38 16.16 -0.51
CA ASN A 421 4.62 17.39 -0.67
C ASN A 421 5.52 18.51 -1.18
N LYS A 422 5.19 19.07 -2.33
CA LYS A 422 5.83 20.27 -2.91
C LYS A 422 4.80 21.35 -3.23
N GLY A 423 3.76 21.41 -2.38
CA GLY A 423 2.66 22.37 -2.49
C GLY A 423 1.35 21.80 -3.00
N GLN A 424 1.25 20.50 -3.29
CA GLN A 424 -0.01 19.86 -3.67
C GLN A 424 -1.02 19.87 -2.54
N MET A 425 -0.60 19.66 -1.29
CA MET A 425 -1.41 19.91 -0.10
C MET A 425 -0.91 21.17 0.62
N LEU A 426 -1.82 22.13 0.79
CA LEU A 426 -1.52 23.36 1.52
C LEU A 426 -1.57 23.09 3.02
N ASP A 427 -0.67 23.71 3.78
CA ASP A 427 -0.53 23.61 5.24
C ASP A 427 0.04 22.24 5.73
N VAL A 428 0.56 21.42 4.83
CA VAL A 428 1.35 20.22 5.16
C VAL A 428 2.82 20.55 4.90
N PRO A 429 3.76 20.10 5.75
CA PRO A 429 5.19 20.36 5.56
C PRO A 429 5.68 19.93 4.17
N GLU A 430 6.64 20.69 3.65
CA GLU A 430 7.38 20.29 2.45
C GLU A 430 8.11 18.97 2.73
N ASP A 431 8.17 18.10 1.73
CA ASP A 431 8.77 16.77 1.76
C ASP A 431 8.03 15.68 2.57
N ALA A 432 7.05 16.02 3.42
CA ALA A 432 6.16 15.00 3.97
C ALA A 432 5.42 14.26 2.85
N VAL A 433 5.40 12.93 2.88
CA VAL A 433 4.72 12.15 1.83
C VAL A 433 3.21 12.26 1.98
N VAL A 434 2.55 12.73 0.92
CA VAL A 434 1.10 12.90 0.82
C VAL A 434 0.54 12.10 -0.35
N GLU A 435 -0.73 11.75 -0.28
CA GLU A 435 -1.45 11.08 -1.36
C GLU A 435 -2.43 12.06 -2.01
N THR A 436 -2.16 12.37 -3.29
CA THR A 436 -2.90 13.37 -4.08
C THR A 436 -2.94 12.96 -5.55
N ASN A 437 -3.83 13.58 -6.33
CA ASN A 437 -3.83 13.39 -7.77
C ASN A 437 -2.54 13.90 -8.42
N ALA A 438 -2.12 13.23 -9.49
CA ALA A 438 -1.03 13.65 -10.35
C ALA A 438 -1.29 13.29 -11.81
N LEU A 439 -0.81 14.11 -12.71
CA LEU A 439 -0.77 13.83 -14.14
C LEU A 439 0.60 13.26 -14.50
N LEU A 440 0.61 12.02 -14.99
CA LEU A 440 1.79 11.30 -15.46
C LEU A 440 1.92 11.45 -16.98
N GLY A 441 3.13 11.64 -17.45
CA GLY A 441 3.47 11.73 -18.87
C GLY A 441 4.91 11.27 -19.09
N GLU A 442 5.41 11.41 -20.32
CA GLU A 442 6.74 10.92 -20.70
C GLU A 442 7.83 11.44 -19.75
N ASN A 443 8.40 10.51 -18.99
CA ASN A 443 9.44 10.75 -17.98
C ASN A 443 9.16 11.91 -17.01
N ASP A 444 7.88 12.19 -16.71
CA ASP A 444 7.44 13.34 -15.92
C ASP A 444 6.20 13.04 -15.08
N ILE A 445 6.15 13.65 -13.89
CA ILE A 445 4.98 13.64 -13.00
C ILE A 445 4.68 15.05 -12.57
N LYS A 446 3.42 15.44 -12.71
CA LYS A 446 2.91 16.74 -12.27
C LYS A 446 1.87 16.54 -11.17
N PRO A 447 2.28 16.61 -9.89
CA PRO A 447 1.32 16.59 -8.80
C PRO A 447 0.32 17.74 -8.95
N LEU A 448 -0.97 17.45 -8.76
CA LEU A 448 -2.02 18.46 -8.83
C LEU A 448 -2.23 19.10 -7.46
N VAL A 449 -2.56 20.39 -7.45
CA VAL A 449 -2.87 21.09 -6.21
C VAL A 449 -4.25 20.66 -5.74
N SER A 450 -4.30 19.89 -4.65
CA SER A 450 -5.54 19.39 -4.04
C SER A 450 -6.16 20.35 -3.02
N GLY A 451 -5.41 21.37 -2.57
CA GLY A 451 -5.90 22.43 -1.68
C GLY A 451 -5.75 22.11 -0.20
N ARG A 452 -6.78 22.45 0.60
CA ARG A 452 -6.77 22.34 2.07
C ARG A 452 -7.84 21.36 2.54
N LEU A 453 -7.59 20.77 3.69
CA LEU A 453 -8.58 20.01 4.44
C LEU A 453 -9.25 20.87 5.52
N PRO A 454 -10.47 20.52 5.99
CA PRO A 454 -11.04 21.09 7.20
C PRO A 454 -10.08 20.97 8.38
N ARG A 455 -9.98 22.01 9.21
CA ARG A 455 -9.02 22.06 10.32
C ARG A 455 -9.02 20.84 11.24
N PRO A 456 -10.19 20.25 11.62
CA PRO A 456 -10.20 19.06 12.47
C PRO A 456 -9.56 17.84 11.80
N VAL A 457 -9.81 17.64 10.51
CA VAL A 457 -9.21 16.53 9.71
C VAL A 457 -7.71 16.78 9.52
N HIS A 458 -7.33 18.02 9.16
CA HIS A 458 -5.93 18.41 9.03
C HIS A 458 -5.15 18.16 10.33
N ALA A 459 -5.71 18.49 11.51
CA ALA A 459 -5.06 18.25 12.79
C ALA A 459 -4.78 16.77 13.07
N GLN A 460 -5.68 15.87 12.65
CA GLN A 460 -5.47 14.42 12.76
C GLN A 460 -4.35 13.97 11.83
N ILE A 461 -4.38 14.36 10.55
CA ILE A 461 -3.33 14.05 9.58
C ILE A 461 -1.97 14.53 10.07
N MET A 462 -1.88 15.77 10.56
CA MET A 462 -0.63 16.34 11.05
C MET A 462 -0.03 15.59 12.24
N THR A 463 -0.85 14.96 13.07
CA THR A 463 -0.34 14.08 14.14
C THR A 463 0.44 12.90 13.55
N HIS A 464 -0.12 12.25 12.55
CA HIS A 464 0.54 11.11 11.89
C HIS A 464 1.75 11.55 11.07
N VAL A 465 1.67 12.66 10.34
CA VAL A 465 2.82 13.21 9.61
C VAL A 465 4.00 13.45 10.55
N HIS A 466 3.79 14.11 11.69
CA HIS A 466 4.88 14.35 12.64
C HIS A 466 5.41 13.07 13.28
N ASN A 467 4.56 12.08 13.55
CA ASN A 467 5.02 10.79 14.08
C ASN A 467 5.89 10.05 13.05
N GLN A 468 5.46 10.04 11.79
CA GLN A 468 6.19 9.41 10.70
C GLN A 468 7.55 10.07 10.49
N GLU A 469 7.60 11.41 10.39
CA GLU A 469 8.86 12.14 10.24
C GLU A 469 9.79 11.89 11.45
N THR A 470 9.26 11.88 12.68
CA THR A 470 10.08 11.60 13.89
C THR A 470 10.75 10.23 13.83
N ILE A 471 10.04 9.20 13.36
CA ILE A 471 10.58 7.83 13.25
C ILE A 471 11.59 7.72 12.09
N ILE A 472 11.32 8.38 10.97
CA ILE A 472 12.28 8.47 9.85
C ILE A 472 13.56 9.17 10.31
N GLU A 473 13.44 10.34 10.95
CA GLU A 473 14.59 11.05 11.51
C GLU A 473 15.39 10.20 12.52
N ALA A 474 14.71 9.45 13.38
CA ALA A 474 15.36 8.52 14.30
C ALA A 474 16.18 7.44 13.57
N ALA A 475 15.65 6.90 12.47
CA ALA A 475 16.35 5.90 11.67
C ALA A 475 17.58 6.49 10.93
N PHE A 476 17.52 7.75 10.49
CA PHE A 476 18.62 8.41 9.81
C PHE A 476 19.62 9.06 10.77
N ASP A 477 19.25 9.29 12.03
CA ASP A 477 20.14 9.80 13.10
C ASP A 477 20.70 8.64 13.94
N GLY A 478 21.24 7.62 13.28
CA GLY A 478 21.92 6.49 13.92
C GLY A 478 20.99 5.43 14.51
N TYR A 479 19.75 5.33 14.03
CA TYR A 479 18.75 4.38 14.49
C TYR A 479 18.41 4.55 15.99
N ASP A 480 18.16 5.80 16.39
CA ASP A 480 17.84 6.21 17.76
C ASP A 480 16.47 5.69 18.21
N VAL A 481 16.48 4.69 19.09
CA VAL A 481 15.26 4.02 19.62
C VAL A 481 14.46 4.94 20.53
N ASP A 482 15.12 5.77 21.35
CA ASP A 482 14.43 6.70 22.26
C ASP A 482 13.69 7.79 21.49
N ARG A 483 14.26 8.25 20.37
CA ARG A 483 13.59 9.17 19.46
C ARG A 483 12.43 8.49 18.73
N ALA A 484 12.60 7.26 18.26
CA ALA A 484 11.52 6.49 17.65
C ALA A 484 10.35 6.27 18.63
N PHE A 485 10.65 6.02 19.91
CA PHE A 485 9.65 5.93 20.96
C PHE A 485 8.84 7.23 21.14
N GLN A 486 9.42 8.41 20.91
CA GLN A 486 8.66 9.66 20.97
C GLN A 486 7.56 9.71 19.90
N GLY A 487 7.86 9.30 18.67
CA GLY A 487 6.87 9.15 17.59
C GLY A 487 5.81 8.10 17.92
N TYR A 488 6.23 6.97 18.49
CA TYR A 488 5.34 5.91 18.97
C TYR A 488 4.41 6.38 20.08
N LEU A 489 4.93 7.03 21.11
CA LEU A 489 4.16 7.57 22.24
C LEU A 489 3.12 8.61 21.80
N ASN A 490 3.40 9.34 20.71
CA ASN A 490 2.49 10.33 20.18
C ASN A 490 1.40 9.77 19.26
N ASP A 491 1.41 8.45 18.97
CA ASP A 491 0.35 7.81 18.17
C ASP A 491 -1.00 7.84 18.91
N PRO A 492 -2.12 8.16 18.23
CA PRO A 492 -3.44 8.24 18.85
C PRO A 492 -3.91 6.96 19.53
N GLN A 493 -3.54 5.78 19.04
CA GLN A 493 -3.88 4.52 19.68
C GLN A 493 -3.07 4.30 20.98
N VAL A 494 -1.77 4.64 20.94
CA VAL A 494 -0.86 4.53 22.10
C VAL A 494 -1.21 5.56 23.17
N LYS A 495 -1.66 6.76 22.80
CA LYS A 495 -2.10 7.81 23.75
C LYS A 495 -3.25 7.41 24.65
N THR A 496 -3.92 6.30 24.39
CA THR A 496 -4.94 5.75 25.31
C THR A 496 -4.33 5.11 26.56
N LEU A 497 -3.01 4.81 26.54
CA LEU A 497 -2.27 4.20 27.65
C LEU A 497 -1.61 5.25 28.56
N GLN A 498 -1.25 4.85 29.77
CA GLN A 498 -0.31 5.57 30.61
C GLN A 498 1.10 5.42 30.02
N VAL A 499 1.98 6.39 30.27
CA VAL A 499 3.30 6.44 29.62
C VAL A 499 4.21 5.26 29.96
N ASP A 500 4.15 4.76 31.18
CA ASP A 500 4.87 3.57 31.63
C ASP A 500 4.34 2.30 30.95
N VAL A 501 3.02 2.17 30.86
CA VAL A 501 2.37 1.05 30.13
C VAL A 501 2.68 1.10 28.63
N ALA A 502 2.72 2.29 28.02
CA ALA A 502 3.11 2.47 26.62
C ALA A 502 4.60 2.06 26.38
N ARG A 503 5.47 2.34 27.37
CA ARG A 503 6.87 1.91 27.34
C ARG A 503 7.01 0.40 27.44
N ASP A 504 6.26 -0.24 28.34
CA ASP A 504 6.26 -1.69 28.49
C ASP A 504 5.77 -2.37 27.20
N LEU A 505 4.70 -1.87 26.59
CA LEU A 505 4.22 -2.36 25.30
C LEU A 505 5.28 -2.22 24.19
N PHE A 506 5.94 -1.06 24.09
CA PHE A 506 6.99 -0.83 23.09
C PHE A 506 8.17 -1.79 23.29
N ALA A 507 8.64 -1.96 24.52
CA ALA A 507 9.73 -2.86 24.84
C ALA A 507 9.36 -4.33 24.56
N GLU A 508 8.14 -4.75 24.89
CA GLU A 508 7.67 -6.11 24.63
C GLU A 508 7.59 -6.42 23.13
N LEU A 509 7.15 -5.47 22.30
CA LEU A 509 7.14 -5.61 20.86
C LEU A 509 8.56 -5.72 20.29
N ILE A 510 9.49 -4.88 20.73
CA ILE A 510 10.91 -4.95 20.33
C ILE A 510 11.52 -6.29 20.75
N ASP A 511 11.29 -6.75 21.97
CA ASP A 511 11.88 -8.01 22.48
C ASP A 511 11.34 -9.24 21.74
N ALA A 512 10.05 -9.27 21.42
CA ALA A 512 9.43 -10.36 20.68
C ALA A 512 10.03 -10.54 19.28
N GLU A 513 10.56 -9.48 18.71
CA GLU A 513 11.05 -9.42 17.33
C GLU A 513 12.49 -8.90 17.23
N ARG A 514 13.24 -8.94 18.34
CA ARG A 514 14.59 -8.35 18.50
C ARG A 514 15.54 -8.66 17.33
N GLN A 515 15.44 -9.83 16.74
CA GLN A 515 16.25 -10.25 15.59
C GLN A 515 16.06 -9.36 14.34
N PHE A 516 14.92 -8.69 14.22
CA PHE A 516 14.59 -7.81 13.09
C PHE A 516 14.87 -6.32 13.37
N PHE A 517 15.38 -6.02 14.57
CA PHE A 517 15.76 -4.68 14.98
C PHE A 517 17.29 -4.54 15.15
N SER A 518 18.08 -5.43 14.51
CA SER A 518 19.53 -5.44 14.63
C SER A 518 20.22 -4.15 14.18
N ASP A 519 19.58 -3.38 13.28
CA ASP A 519 20.10 -2.10 12.82
C ASP A 519 19.85 -0.98 13.86
N TRP A 520 18.83 -1.13 14.71
CA TRP A 520 18.49 -0.15 15.72
C TRP A 520 19.40 -0.25 16.94
N ASN A 521 19.74 0.90 17.52
CA ASN A 521 20.65 0.98 18.67
C ASN A 521 19.96 0.58 19.99
N LEU A 522 19.61 -0.71 20.12
CA LEU A 522 18.84 -1.23 21.25
C LEU A 522 19.61 -1.20 22.59
N GLU A 523 20.96 -1.29 22.56
CA GLU A 523 21.78 -1.39 23.77
C GLU A 523 21.91 -0.04 24.50
N GLU A 524 21.79 1.05 23.79
CA GLU A 524 21.91 2.42 24.32
C GLU A 524 20.55 3.05 24.64
N ALA A 525 19.44 2.35 24.35
CA ALA A 525 18.08 2.88 24.49
C ALA A 525 17.65 2.95 25.98
N ASP A 526 17.50 4.15 26.50
CA ASP A 526 17.00 4.39 27.87
C ASP A 526 15.57 3.84 28.05
N VAL A 527 14.73 3.94 27.02
CA VAL A 527 13.34 3.44 27.05
C VAL A 527 13.27 1.94 27.30
N LEU A 528 14.22 1.15 26.78
CA LEU A 528 14.27 -0.30 26.99
C LEU A 528 14.86 -0.66 28.36
N ALA A 529 15.84 0.11 28.84
CA ALA A 529 16.46 -0.10 30.16
C ALA A 529 15.49 0.20 31.31
N GLU A 530 14.53 1.10 31.13
CA GLU A 530 13.52 1.47 32.14
C GLU A 530 12.36 0.49 32.23
N SER A 531 12.04 -0.27 31.17
CA SER A 531 10.95 -1.26 31.15
C SER A 531 11.24 -2.46 32.07
N ASP A 532 12.51 -2.84 32.26
CA ASP A 532 12.92 -3.93 33.17
C ASP A 532 12.65 -3.64 34.67
N ARG A 533 12.18 -2.44 35.02
CA ARG A 533 11.96 -2.02 36.41
C ARG A 533 10.54 -2.26 36.92
N ILE A 534 9.62 -2.59 36.04
CA ILE A 534 8.24 -2.88 36.39
C ILE A 534 7.99 -4.40 36.24
N SER A 535 8.52 -5.20 37.18
CA SER A 535 8.05 -6.57 37.34
C SER A 535 6.65 -6.53 37.96
N LEU A 536 5.63 -6.79 37.17
CA LEU A 536 4.28 -7.11 37.66
C LEU A 536 4.26 -8.39 38.46
#